data_81ecf0fafed0640441a9a7cafef91811
#
_entry.id   81ecf0fafed0640441a9a7cafef91811
#
_cell.length_a   1.000
_cell.length_b   1.000
_cell.length_c   1.000
_cell.angle_alpha   90.00
_cell.angle_beta   90.00
_cell.angle_gamma   90.00
#
_symmetry.space_group_name_H-M   'P 1'
#
loop_
_entity.id
_entity.type
_entity.pdbx_description
1 polymer ?
#
loop_
_entity_poly.entity_id
_entity_poly.type
_entity_poly.pdbx_seq_one_letter_code
_entity_poly.pdbx_strand_id
1 'polypeptide(L)'
;MDPKKARAKHGPEYGIQSRIVQYLFERGWHVERIVGIGWQYGLPDLYITHPQFGQRWLEVKQEDHYTFTKHQRRKFPILDRYGTGIWIMTEANKKQYDRLFHAPNWKDYWKPEWGDPDKVEDGIDDLLDELNREEDERNTIL
;
A
#
# COMPACT_ATOMS: atom_id res chain seq x y z
N MET A 1 -20.52 4.81 -5.86
CA MET A 1 -20.54 3.74 -6.89
C MET A 1 -20.94 2.42 -6.25
N ASP A 2 -21.81 1.66 -6.91
CA ASP A 2 -22.20 0.33 -6.44
C ASP A 2 -20.95 -0.58 -6.35
N PRO A 3 -20.72 -1.26 -5.22
CA PRO A 3 -19.56 -2.16 -5.07
C PRO A 3 -19.46 -3.23 -6.15
N LYS A 4 -20.57 -3.75 -6.65
CA LYS A 4 -20.57 -4.74 -7.74
C LYS A 4 -20.07 -4.15 -9.05
N LYS A 5 -20.50 -2.94 -9.38
CA LYS A 5 -20.06 -2.23 -10.59
C LYS A 5 -18.59 -1.82 -10.47
N ALA A 6 -18.17 -1.36 -9.29
CA ALA A 6 -16.77 -1.03 -9.02
C ALA A 6 -15.88 -2.25 -9.18
N ARG A 7 -16.30 -3.40 -8.65
CA ARG A 7 -15.56 -4.66 -8.76
C ARG A 7 -15.41 -5.11 -10.22
N ALA A 8 -16.48 -5.01 -11.02
CA ALA A 8 -16.44 -5.36 -12.43
C ALA A 8 -15.47 -4.46 -13.22
N LYS A 9 -15.42 -3.17 -12.88
CA LYS A 9 -14.60 -2.18 -13.58
C LYS A 9 -13.14 -2.19 -13.13
N HIS A 10 -12.87 -2.40 -11.82
CA HIS A 10 -11.54 -2.20 -11.21
C HIS A 10 -10.94 -3.47 -10.60
N GLY A 11 -11.63 -4.61 -10.68
CA GLY A 11 -11.20 -5.88 -10.10
C GLY A 11 -11.68 -6.07 -8.66
N PRO A 12 -11.43 -7.29 -8.10
CA PRO A 12 -11.93 -7.67 -6.78
C PRO A 12 -11.38 -6.83 -5.62
N GLU A 13 -10.11 -6.44 -5.70
CA GLU A 13 -9.47 -5.66 -4.63
C GLU A 13 -10.12 -4.29 -4.44
N TYR A 14 -10.62 -3.69 -5.50
CA TYR A 14 -11.29 -2.39 -5.38
C TYR A 14 -12.56 -2.46 -4.53
N GLY A 15 -13.33 -3.53 -4.67
CA GLY A 15 -14.53 -3.76 -3.83
C GLY A 15 -14.16 -3.95 -2.36
N ILE A 16 -13.12 -4.71 -2.09
CA ILE A 16 -12.58 -4.91 -0.75
C ILE A 16 -12.09 -3.58 -0.18
N GLN A 17 -11.34 -2.81 -0.96
CA GLN A 17 -10.84 -1.51 -0.54
C GLN A 17 -11.98 -0.57 -0.15
N SER A 18 -13.04 -0.51 -0.95
CA SER A 18 -14.20 0.34 -0.67
C SER A 18 -14.88 -0.03 0.64
N ARG A 19 -15.02 -1.32 0.94
CA ARG A 19 -15.58 -1.79 2.22
C ARG A 19 -14.68 -1.43 3.39
N ILE A 20 -13.37 -1.58 3.22
CA ILE A 20 -12.39 -1.23 4.26
C ILE A 20 -12.44 0.27 4.55
N VAL A 21 -12.47 1.10 3.52
CA VAL A 21 -12.54 2.56 3.67
C VAL A 21 -13.77 2.95 4.50
N GLN A 22 -14.93 2.41 4.15
CA GLN A 22 -16.15 2.68 4.89
C GLN A 22 -16.06 2.20 6.34
N TYR A 23 -15.55 1.00 6.55
CA TYR A 23 -15.35 0.42 7.87
C TYR A 23 -14.48 1.31 8.76
N LEU A 24 -13.42 1.87 8.20
CA LEU A 24 -12.50 2.76 8.90
C LEU A 24 -13.15 4.11 9.23
N PHE A 25 -13.85 4.72 8.29
CA PHE A 25 -14.59 5.97 8.54
C PHE A 25 -15.60 5.82 9.67
N GLU A 26 -16.31 4.70 9.72
CA GLU A 26 -17.28 4.42 10.78
C GLU A 26 -16.62 4.35 12.16
N ARG A 27 -15.32 4.09 12.22
CA ARG A 27 -14.53 3.97 13.47
C ARG A 27 -13.66 5.18 13.76
N GLY A 28 -13.89 6.27 13.04
CA GLY A 28 -13.24 7.54 13.33
C GLY A 28 -11.91 7.77 12.62
N TRP A 29 -11.55 6.91 11.65
CA TRP A 29 -10.37 7.12 10.84
C TRP A 29 -10.66 8.06 9.68
N HIS A 30 -9.73 8.96 9.40
CA HIS A 30 -9.69 9.65 8.13
C HIS A 30 -8.88 8.80 7.16
N VAL A 31 -9.31 8.72 5.90
CA VAL A 31 -8.66 7.86 4.89
C VAL A 31 -8.33 8.67 3.65
N GLU A 32 -7.06 8.63 3.26
CA GLU A 32 -6.59 9.15 1.99
C GLU A 32 -6.26 7.97 1.07
N ARG A 33 -6.81 8.00 -0.14
CA ARG A 33 -6.45 7.03 -1.17
C ARG A 33 -5.25 7.54 -1.93
N ILE A 34 -4.26 6.64 -2.10
CA ILE A 34 -3.05 6.97 -2.84
C ILE A 34 -3.24 6.57 -4.29
N VAL A 35 -3.13 7.54 -5.19
CA VAL A 35 -3.19 7.30 -6.64
C VAL A 35 -1.76 7.16 -7.13
N GLY A 36 -1.37 5.95 -7.56
CA GLY A 36 -0.01 5.68 -7.98
C GLY A 36 0.36 6.36 -9.29
N ILE A 37 1.08 7.47 -9.21
CA ILE A 37 1.62 8.20 -10.36
C ILE A 37 3.10 8.48 -10.06
N GLY A 38 3.99 8.13 -10.98
CA GLY A 38 5.40 8.42 -10.88
C GLY A 38 6.04 7.94 -9.57
N TRP A 39 6.46 8.86 -8.73
CA TRP A 39 7.06 8.57 -7.43
C TRP A 39 6.20 7.78 -6.48
N GLN A 40 4.87 7.86 -6.65
CA GLN A 40 3.93 7.18 -5.77
C GLN A 40 3.70 5.72 -6.19
N TYR A 41 4.29 5.26 -7.29
CA TYR A 41 4.21 3.85 -7.65
C TYR A 41 4.83 3.00 -6.54
N GLY A 42 4.07 2.01 -6.11
CA GLY A 42 4.51 1.10 -5.05
C GLY A 42 4.24 1.59 -3.63
N LEU A 43 3.65 2.77 -3.44
CA LEU A 43 3.15 3.15 -2.12
C LEU A 43 1.95 2.26 -1.75
N PRO A 44 1.70 2.03 -0.45
CA PRO A 44 0.47 1.38 -0.03
C PRO A 44 -0.77 2.14 -0.48
N ASP A 45 -1.89 1.44 -0.62
CA ASP A 45 -3.13 1.98 -1.18
C ASP A 45 -3.72 3.16 -0.40
N LEU A 46 -3.57 3.13 0.92
CA LEU A 46 -4.26 4.05 1.80
C LEU A 46 -3.31 4.62 2.86
N TYR A 47 -3.48 5.90 3.13
CA TYR A 47 -2.90 6.54 4.30
C TYR A 47 -4.04 6.89 5.23
N ILE A 48 -4.02 6.36 6.46
CA ILE A 48 -5.11 6.51 7.41
C ILE A 48 -4.63 7.17 8.69
N THR A 49 -5.48 8.03 9.26
CA THR A 49 -5.16 8.76 10.49
C THR A 49 -6.32 8.69 11.46
N HIS A 50 -6.01 8.58 12.73
CA HIS A 50 -7.00 8.59 13.80
C HIS A 50 -6.53 9.53 14.91
N PRO A 51 -7.40 10.39 15.46
CA PRO A 51 -6.96 11.35 16.47
C PRO A 51 -6.40 10.70 17.73
N GLN A 52 -6.78 9.46 18.02
CA GLN A 52 -6.37 8.73 19.20
C GLN A 52 -5.25 7.74 18.91
N PHE A 53 -5.25 7.09 17.74
CA PHE A 53 -4.34 5.99 17.42
C PHE A 53 -3.19 6.40 16.50
N GLY A 54 -3.23 7.59 15.90
CA GLY A 54 -2.17 8.07 15.02
C GLY A 54 -2.33 7.64 13.59
N GLN A 55 -1.21 7.34 12.94
CA GLN A 55 -1.14 7.17 11.50
C GLN A 55 -0.76 5.73 11.13
N ARG A 56 -1.31 5.24 10.00
CA ARG A 56 -0.97 3.93 9.45
C ARG A 56 -0.95 3.99 7.92
N TRP A 57 0.00 3.30 7.32
CA TRP A 57 -0.02 3.00 5.89
C TRP A 57 -0.65 1.61 5.72
N LEU A 58 -1.66 1.53 4.87
CA LEU A 58 -2.46 0.34 4.71
C LEU A 58 -2.49 -0.10 3.26
N GLU A 59 -2.15 -1.36 3.03
CA GLU A 59 -2.27 -1.99 1.73
C GLU A 59 -3.44 -2.97 1.76
N VAL A 60 -4.25 -2.95 0.69
CA VAL A 60 -5.37 -3.87 0.54
C VAL A 60 -4.96 -4.99 -0.41
N LYS A 61 -5.15 -6.22 0.02
CA LYS A 61 -4.88 -7.42 -0.79
C LYS A 61 -6.08 -8.36 -0.72
N GLN A 62 -6.23 -9.17 -1.75
CA GLN A 62 -7.16 -10.29 -1.75
C GLN A 62 -6.47 -11.48 -1.09
N GLU A 63 -7.06 -12.07 -0.04
CA GLU A 63 -6.36 -13.07 0.80
C GLU A 63 -5.80 -14.26 0.01
N ASP A 64 -6.62 -14.84 -0.88
CA ASP A 64 -6.26 -16.07 -1.58
C ASP A 64 -5.59 -15.83 -2.95
N HIS A 65 -5.64 -14.60 -3.45
CA HIS A 65 -5.14 -14.26 -4.79
C HIS A 65 -4.46 -12.91 -4.77
N TYR A 66 -3.30 -12.83 -4.12
CA TYR A 66 -2.57 -11.57 -4.06
C TYR A 66 -1.19 -11.69 -4.69
N THR A 67 -0.68 -10.57 -5.13
CA THR A 67 0.73 -10.40 -5.44
C THR A 67 1.13 -8.98 -5.09
N PHE A 68 2.43 -8.76 -4.88
CA PHE A 68 2.96 -7.41 -4.82
C PHE A 68 3.48 -7.04 -6.20
N THR A 69 3.17 -5.83 -6.65
CA THR A 69 3.70 -5.32 -7.91
C THR A 69 5.22 -5.18 -7.82
N LYS A 70 5.87 -5.08 -8.97
CA LYS A 70 7.31 -4.82 -9.02
C LYS A 70 7.69 -3.56 -8.22
N HIS A 71 6.88 -2.51 -8.31
CA HIS A 71 7.11 -1.27 -7.58
C HIS A 71 6.94 -1.46 -6.07
N GLN A 72 5.95 -2.23 -5.64
CA GLN A 72 5.74 -2.53 -4.22
C GLN A 72 6.89 -3.37 -3.65
N ARG A 73 7.38 -4.33 -4.40
CA ARG A 73 8.50 -5.17 -3.97
C ARG A 73 9.79 -4.37 -3.78
N ARG A 74 9.94 -3.27 -4.50
CA ARG A 74 11.05 -2.33 -4.28
C ARG A 74 10.78 -1.41 -3.10
N LYS A 75 9.59 -0.84 -3.04
CA LYS A 75 9.28 0.27 -2.15
C LYS A 75 8.94 -0.16 -0.72
N PHE A 76 8.23 -1.26 -0.53
CA PHE A 76 7.85 -1.70 0.81
C PHE A 76 9.06 -1.97 1.71
N PRO A 77 10.08 -2.70 1.25
CA PRO A 77 11.28 -2.88 2.07
C PRO A 77 12.00 -1.57 2.41
N ILE A 78 12.02 -0.63 1.47
CA ILE A 78 12.65 0.68 1.71
C ILE A 78 11.88 1.47 2.77
N LEU A 79 10.56 1.53 2.64
CA LEU A 79 9.70 2.21 3.61
C LEU A 79 9.87 1.63 5.00
N ASP A 80 9.89 0.30 5.10
CA ASP A 80 10.11 -0.39 6.37
C ASP A 80 11.47 -0.04 6.98
N ARG A 81 12.51 -0.04 6.16
CA ARG A 81 13.87 0.31 6.61
C ARG A 81 13.95 1.72 7.16
N TYR A 82 13.20 2.66 6.60
CA TYR A 82 13.14 4.04 7.07
C TYR A 82 12.11 4.26 8.19
N GLY A 83 11.54 3.20 8.73
CA GLY A 83 10.67 3.27 9.90
C GLY A 83 9.19 3.38 9.60
N THR A 84 8.78 3.26 8.34
CA THR A 84 7.36 3.30 7.97
C THR A 84 6.75 1.91 8.12
N GLY A 85 5.78 1.77 9.02
CA GLY A 85 5.03 0.53 9.14
C GLY A 85 4.00 0.40 8.03
N ILE A 86 3.84 -0.82 7.50
CA ILE A 86 2.83 -1.12 6.49
C ILE A 86 1.97 -2.27 6.99
N TRP A 87 0.66 -2.03 7.06
CA TRP A 87 -0.32 -3.04 7.47
C TRP A 87 -1.09 -3.52 6.25
N ILE A 88 -1.41 -4.80 6.21
CA ILE A 88 -2.24 -5.39 5.16
C ILE A 88 -3.57 -5.80 5.76
N MET A 89 -4.66 -5.37 5.10
CA MET A 89 -6.01 -5.85 5.38
C MET A 89 -6.57 -6.50 4.12
N THR A 90 -7.28 -7.59 4.31
CA THR A 90 -7.85 -8.37 3.20
C THR A 90 -9.38 -8.37 3.22
N GLU A 91 -10.00 -7.81 4.25
CA GLU A 91 -11.45 -7.63 4.34
C GLU A 91 -11.81 -6.64 5.43
N ALA A 92 -13.04 -6.11 5.36
CA ALA A 92 -13.59 -5.18 6.33
C ALA A 92 -14.32 -5.94 7.42
N ASN A 93 -13.56 -6.40 8.42
CA ASN A 93 -14.12 -7.07 9.58
C ASN A 93 -13.24 -6.83 10.81
N LYS A 94 -13.75 -7.22 11.98
CA LYS A 94 -13.04 -6.98 13.24
C LYS A 94 -11.68 -7.66 13.30
N LYS A 95 -11.58 -8.89 12.82
CA LYS A 95 -10.32 -9.64 12.83
C LYS A 95 -9.22 -8.92 12.05
N GLN A 96 -9.56 -8.42 10.87
CA GLN A 96 -8.64 -7.66 10.04
C GLN A 96 -8.34 -6.28 10.62
N TYR A 97 -9.35 -5.62 11.15
CA TYR A 97 -9.20 -4.32 11.79
C TYR A 97 -8.26 -4.38 12.99
N ASP A 98 -8.34 -5.43 13.80
CA ASP A 98 -7.48 -5.61 14.97
C ASP A 98 -5.99 -5.66 14.60
N ARG A 99 -5.66 -6.02 13.37
CA ARG A 99 -4.27 -6.03 12.89
C ARG A 99 -3.61 -4.66 13.01
N LEU A 100 -4.37 -3.58 12.89
CA LEU A 100 -3.85 -2.22 12.97
C LEU A 100 -3.26 -1.88 14.34
N PHE A 101 -3.59 -2.65 15.35
CA PHE A 101 -3.14 -2.44 16.74
C PHE A 101 -2.02 -3.39 17.15
N HIS A 102 -1.49 -4.15 16.19
CA HIS A 102 -0.32 -5.02 16.35
C HIS A 102 0.80 -4.51 15.44
N ALA A 103 1.93 -5.20 15.44
CA ALA A 103 3.04 -4.85 14.57
C ALA A 103 2.64 -4.91 13.09
N PRO A 104 3.26 -4.09 12.24
CA PRO A 104 3.03 -4.16 10.79
C PRO A 104 3.21 -5.59 10.26
N ASN A 105 2.30 -6.03 9.40
CA ASN A 105 2.23 -7.42 8.96
C ASN A 105 2.54 -7.64 7.47
N TRP A 106 3.08 -6.64 6.78
CA TRP A 106 3.33 -6.77 5.33
C TRP A 106 4.29 -7.92 5.01
N LYS A 107 5.27 -8.21 5.87
CA LYS A 107 6.24 -9.30 5.65
C LYS A 107 5.58 -10.68 5.67
N ASP A 108 4.46 -10.84 6.36
CA ASP A 108 3.70 -12.10 6.37
C ASP A 108 3.13 -12.43 4.99
N TYR A 109 2.97 -11.43 4.13
CA TYR A 109 2.47 -11.56 2.76
C TYR A 109 3.60 -11.57 1.72
N TRP A 110 4.85 -11.41 2.15
CA TRP A 110 6.02 -11.46 1.28
C TRP A 110 6.28 -12.90 0.83
N LYS A 111 6.48 -13.11 -0.47
CA LYS A 111 6.75 -14.45 -1.00
C LYS A 111 8.25 -14.71 -1.09
N PRO A 112 8.71 -15.92 -0.72
CA PRO A 112 10.15 -16.23 -0.74
C PRO A 112 10.82 -16.06 -2.09
N GLU A 113 10.10 -16.26 -3.20
CA GLU A 113 10.61 -16.07 -4.55
C GLU A 113 11.04 -14.64 -4.86
N TRP A 114 10.62 -13.67 -4.06
CA TRP A 114 10.99 -12.26 -4.24
C TRP A 114 12.31 -11.89 -3.55
N GLY A 115 12.93 -12.83 -2.88
CA GLY A 115 14.19 -12.62 -2.17
C GLY A 115 13.99 -12.16 -0.73
N ASP A 116 15.05 -11.66 -0.15
CA ASP A 116 15.05 -11.21 1.25
C ASP A 116 14.56 -9.76 1.34
N PRO A 117 13.43 -9.50 2.00
CA PRO A 117 12.89 -8.13 2.10
C PRO A 117 13.76 -7.20 2.94
N ASP A 118 14.71 -7.71 3.69
CA ASP A 118 15.61 -6.89 4.51
C ASP A 118 16.84 -6.40 3.73
N LYS A 119 17.01 -6.86 2.47
CA LYS A 119 18.10 -6.43 1.58
C LYS A 119 17.57 -5.43 0.55
N VAL A 120 17.65 -4.14 0.88
CA VAL A 120 16.99 -3.09 0.07
C VAL A 120 17.97 -2.12 -0.62
N GLU A 121 19.28 -2.38 -0.58
CA GLU A 121 20.29 -1.46 -1.12
C GLU A 121 20.09 -1.20 -2.62
N ASP A 122 19.89 -2.26 -3.40
CA ASP A 122 19.64 -2.16 -4.85
C ASP A 122 18.34 -1.40 -5.17
N GLY A 123 17.33 -1.51 -4.30
CA GLY A 123 16.07 -0.81 -4.47
C GLY A 123 16.19 0.70 -4.34
N ILE A 124 17.09 1.18 -3.48
CA ILE A 124 17.32 2.62 -3.30
C ILE A 124 17.93 3.21 -4.56
N ASP A 125 18.92 2.55 -5.17
CA ASP A 125 19.53 2.98 -6.40
C ASP A 125 18.51 3.06 -7.54
N ASP A 126 17.62 2.07 -7.65
CA ASP A 126 16.55 2.07 -8.65
C ASP A 126 15.61 3.26 -8.47
N LEU A 127 15.27 3.61 -7.22
CA LEU A 127 14.41 4.75 -6.94
C LEU A 127 15.08 6.07 -7.32
N LEU A 128 16.38 6.20 -7.05
CA LEU A 128 17.15 7.39 -7.44
C LEU A 128 17.20 7.53 -8.97
N ASP A 129 17.35 6.42 -9.69
CA ASP A 129 17.34 6.41 -11.15
C ASP A 129 15.97 6.84 -11.69
N GLU A 130 14.88 6.37 -11.10
CA GLU A 130 13.52 6.80 -11.47
C GLU A 130 13.34 8.30 -11.27
N LEU A 131 13.81 8.83 -10.14
CA LEU A 131 13.75 10.24 -9.83
C LEU A 131 14.45 11.07 -10.91
N ASN A 132 15.65 10.68 -11.26
CA ASN A 132 16.44 11.39 -12.25
C ASN A 132 15.77 11.37 -13.63
N ARG A 133 15.16 10.24 -14.02
CA ARG A 133 14.42 10.14 -15.28
C ARG A 133 13.21 11.07 -15.31
N GLU A 134 12.42 11.10 -14.23
CA GLU A 134 11.24 11.97 -14.14
C GLU A 134 11.64 13.45 -14.20
N GLU A 135 12.74 13.81 -13.57
CA GLU A 135 13.26 15.17 -13.60
C GLU A 135 13.71 15.55 -15.00
N ASP A 136 14.42 14.66 -15.69
CA ASP A 136 14.86 14.86 -17.08
C ASP A 136 13.66 15.01 -18.03
N GLU A 137 12.63 14.18 -17.89
CA GLU A 137 11.42 14.26 -18.67
C GLU A 137 10.71 15.61 -18.47
N ARG A 138 10.62 16.09 -17.24
CA ARG A 138 10.01 17.40 -16.96
C ARG A 138 10.81 18.53 -17.59
N ASN A 139 12.13 18.47 -17.55
CA ASN A 139 13.01 19.47 -18.14
C ASN A 139 12.92 19.46 -19.67
N THR A 140 12.66 18.30 -20.27
CA THR A 140 12.51 18.16 -21.72
C THR A 140 11.19 18.77 -22.23
N ILE A 141 10.14 18.72 -21.44
CA ILE A 141 8.80 19.26 -21.79
C ILE A 141 8.80 20.80 -21.73
N LEU A 142 9.61 21.36 -20.88
CA LEU A 142 9.71 22.81 -20.71
C LEU A 142 10.62 23.43 -21.77
#